data_8ccef469b8eb28f905587f8e5f43986e
#
_entry.id   8ccef469b8eb28f905587f8e5f43986e
#
_cell.length_a   1.000
_cell.length_b   1.000
_cell.length_c   1.000
_cell.angle_alpha   90.00
_cell.angle_beta   90.00
_cell.angle_gamma   90.00
#
_symmetry.space_group_name_H-M   'P 1'
#
loop_
_entity.id
_entity.type
_entity.pdbx_description
1 polymer ?
#
loop_
_entity_poly.entity_id
_entity_poly.type
_entity_poly.pdbx_seq_one_letter_code
_entity_poly.pdbx_strand_id
1 'polypeptide(L)'
;MNITKLSLVFLVSSLCLSANNKIIHSINPSHQTENIFQKKITIYYKNNTLFIKGLNSNCNLKIYSIIGNLISDINIQDLSDVSLPLELVRHNMYIIRIETSENTIFTHKIVAR
;
A
#
# COMPACT_ATOMS: atom_id res chain seq x y z
N MET A 1 5.91 30.74 -57.96
CA MET A 1 6.99 29.75 -58.04
C MET A 1 7.23 28.98 -56.74
N ASN A 2 6.39 29.12 -55.76
CA ASN A 2 6.57 28.43 -54.46
C ASN A 2 5.42 27.47 -54.13
N ILE A 3 4.59 27.15 -55.07
CA ILE A 3 3.38 26.29 -54.87
C ILE A 3 3.80 24.83 -54.65
N THR A 4 4.90 24.39 -55.24
CA THR A 4 5.40 23.03 -55.04
C THR A 4 6.04 22.79 -53.65
N LYS A 5 6.58 23.82 -53.03
CA LYS A 5 7.14 23.72 -51.67
C LYS A 5 6.05 23.73 -50.58
N LEU A 6 4.99 24.45 -50.82
CA LEU A 6 3.83 24.47 -49.89
C LEU A 6 3.09 23.15 -49.88
N SER A 7 3.00 22.46 -51.01
CA SER A 7 2.38 21.15 -51.15
C SER A 7 3.12 20.06 -50.39
N LEU A 8 4.45 20.15 -50.37
CA LEU A 8 5.28 19.16 -49.66
C LEU A 8 5.17 19.29 -48.13
N VAL A 9 5.01 20.50 -47.63
CA VAL A 9 4.87 20.76 -46.20
C VAL A 9 3.51 20.23 -45.70
N PHE A 10 2.47 20.33 -46.46
CA PHE A 10 1.16 19.78 -46.15
C PHE A 10 1.16 18.24 -46.09
N LEU A 11 1.94 17.59 -46.93
CA LEU A 11 2.02 16.13 -46.96
C LEU A 11 2.72 15.58 -45.75
N VAL A 12 3.74 16.27 -45.22
CA VAL A 12 4.49 15.85 -44.03
C VAL A 12 3.68 16.04 -42.76
N SER A 13 2.87 17.06 -42.65
CA SER A 13 1.98 17.28 -41.51
C SER A 13 0.85 16.25 -41.38
N SER A 14 0.39 15.74 -42.52
CA SER A 14 -0.64 14.68 -42.55
C SER A 14 -0.12 13.34 -42.07
N LEU A 15 1.15 13.04 -42.28
CA LEU A 15 1.77 11.78 -41.83
C LEU A 15 2.00 11.72 -40.31
N CYS A 16 2.21 12.86 -39.66
CA CYS A 16 2.40 12.89 -38.20
C CYS A 16 1.12 12.64 -37.41
N LEU A 17 -0.06 12.94 -37.97
CA LEU A 17 -1.34 12.72 -37.31
C LEU A 17 -1.80 11.26 -37.31
N SER A 18 -1.34 10.45 -38.25
CA SER A 18 -1.73 9.04 -38.32
C SER A 18 -0.91 8.13 -37.40
N ALA A 19 0.25 8.60 -36.90
CA ALA A 19 1.10 7.84 -36.00
C ALA A 19 0.59 7.82 -34.54
N ASN A 20 -0.22 8.77 -34.15
CA ASN A 20 -0.70 8.90 -32.77
C ASN A 20 -1.88 7.97 -32.41
N ASN A 21 -2.50 7.33 -33.37
CA ASN A 21 -3.64 6.46 -33.12
C ASN A 21 -3.28 5.01 -32.80
N LYS A 22 -2.03 4.63 -32.79
CA LYS A 22 -1.62 3.24 -32.54
C LYS A 22 -1.20 2.95 -31.12
N ILE A 23 -1.14 3.93 -30.24
CA ILE A 23 -0.61 3.73 -28.86
C ILE A 23 -1.71 3.35 -27.87
N ILE A 24 -2.98 3.34 -28.26
CA ILE A 24 -4.09 3.06 -27.34
C ILE A 24 -4.50 1.57 -27.35
N HIS A 25 -3.78 0.71 -28.01
CA HIS A 25 -4.15 -0.70 -28.06
C HIS A 25 -3.14 -1.60 -27.36
N SER A 26 -3.59 -2.09 -26.29
CA SER A 26 -3.18 -3.20 -25.45
C SER A 26 -2.66 -2.82 -24.10
N ILE A 27 -3.47 -2.16 -23.31
CA ILE A 27 -3.52 -2.55 -21.92
C ILE A 27 -4.57 -3.67 -21.91
N ASN A 28 -4.14 -4.89 -22.24
CA ASN A 28 -4.79 -6.05 -21.68
C ASN A 28 -4.53 -5.95 -20.19
N PRO A 29 -5.53 -5.75 -19.36
CA PRO A 29 -5.41 -6.20 -18.00
C PRO A 29 -5.34 -7.72 -18.11
N SER A 30 -4.12 -8.26 -18.22
CA SER A 30 -3.94 -9.62 -17.77
C SER A 30 -4.42 -9.57 -16.33
N HIS A 31 -5.61 -10.05 -16.08
CA HIS A 31 -6.02 -10.54 -14.81
C HIS A 31 -5.02 -11.63 -14.45
N GLN A 32 -3.83 -11.24 -14.03
CA GLN A 32 -3.11 -12.02 -13.08
C GLN A 32 -3.97 -11.91 -11.83
N THR A 33 -4.84 -12.88 -11.69
CA THR A 33 -5.34 -13.27 -10.40
C THR A 33 -4.10 -13.77 -9.67
N GLU A 34 -3.27 -12.83 -9.20
CA GLU A 34 -2.40 -13.14 -8.10
C GLU A 34 -3.35 -13.62 -7.02
N ASN A 35 -3.38 -14.92 -6.79
CA ASN A 35 -3.80 -15.47 -5.54
C ASN A 35 -2.81 -14.93 -4.52
N ILE A 36 -3.03 -13.67 -4.16
CA ILE A 36 -2.45 -13.10 -2.98
C ILE A 36 -3.05 -13.94 -1.87
N PHE A 37 -2.31 -14.94 -1.44
CA PHE A 37 -2.49 -15.50 -0.11
C PHE A 37 -2.32 -14.29 0.81
N GLN A 38 -3.41 -13.58 1.06
CA GLN A 38 -3.44 -12.59 2.11
C GLN A 38 -3.18 -13.36 3.39
N LYS A 39 -1.92 -13.36 3.80
CA LYS A 39 -1.51 -13.85 5.11
C LYS A 39 -2.40 -13.12 6.11
N LYS A 40 -3.37 -13.82 6.66
CA LYS A 40 -4.36 -13.25 7.57
C LYS A 40 -3.68 -12.94 8.88
N ILE A 41 -3.37 -11.68 9.10
CA ILE A 41 -2.88 -11.19 10.39
C ILE A 41 -4.07 -10.97 11.31
N THR A 42 -3.98 -11.47 12.52
CA THR A 42 -4.96 -11.22 13.57
C THR A 42 -4.35 -10.24 14.58
N ILE A 43 -5.04 -9.12 14.81
CA ILE A 43 -4.62 -8.08 15.75
C ILE A 43 -5.79 -7.78 16.67
N TYR A 44 -5.57 -7.84 17.97
CA TYR A 44 -6.56 -7.44 18.98
C TYR A 44 -5.89 -6.91 20.24
N TYR A 45 -6.62 -6.10 20.98
CA TYR A 45 -6.19 -5.50 22.23
C TYR A 45 -7.11 -5.92 23.37
N LYS A 46 -6.54 -6.44 24.43
CA LYS A 46 -7.27 -6.89 25.63
C LYS A 46 -6.37 -6.81 26.86
N ASN A 47 -6.93 -6.35 27.98
CA ASN A 47 -6.23 -6.32 29.28
C ASN A 47 -4.87 -5.63 29.21
N ASN A 48 -4.81 -4.42 28.63
CA ASN A 48 -3.58 -3.65 28.45
C ASN A 48 -2.48 -4.40 27.70
N THR A 49 -2.87 -5.30 26.80
CA THR A 49 -1.94 -6.08 26.01
C THR A 49 -2.40 -6.10 24.55
N LEU A 50 -1.47 -5.81 23.66
CA LEU A 50 -1.67 -5.93 22.21
C LEU A 50 -1.21 -7.32 21.77
N PHE A 51 -2.10 -8.06 21.11
CA PHE A 51 -1.82 -9.38 20.56
C PHE A 51 -1.80 -9.30 19.04
N ILE A 52 -0.74 -9.87 18.44
CA ILE A 52 -0.56 -9.96 17.00
C ILE A 52 -0.15 -11.38 16.65
N LYS A 53 -0.86 -11.99 15.69
CA LYS A 53 -0.62 -13.37 15.24
C LYS A 53 -0.68 -13.47 13.73
N GLY A 54 0.09 -14.40 13.18
CA GLY A 54 -0.06 -14.87 11.80
C GLY A 54 0.99 -14.41 10.81
N LEU A 55 2.02 -13.67 11.23
CA LEU A 55 3.08 -13.22 10.33
C LEU A 55 4.46 -13.65 10.86
N ASN A 56 5.09 -14.59 10.17
CA ASN A 56 6.48 -14.98 10.45
C ASN A 56 7.43 -14.08 9.64
N SER A 57 7.69 -12.89 10.14
CA SER A 57 8.54 -11.89 9.49
C SER A 57 9.02 -10.85 10.49
N ASN A 58 10.20 -10.29 10.21
CA ASN A 58 10.65 -9.09 10.90
C ASN A 58 9.78 -7.90 10.50
N CYS A 59 9.42 -7.08 11.44
CA CYS A 59 8.64 -5.90 11.17
C CYS A 59 8.94 -4.74 12.11
N ASN A 60 8.55 -3.56 11.68
CA ASN A 60 8.43 -2.37 12.51
C ASN A 60 6.95 -2.14 12.83
N LEU A 61 6.62 -2.15 14.11
CA LEU A 61 5.28 -1.90 14.63
C LEU A 61 5.18 -0.46 15.09
N LYS A 62 4.30 0.31 14.46
CA LYS A 62 3.99 1.69 14.84
C LYS A 62 2.55 1.80 15.29
N ILE A 63 2.35 2.51 16.39
CA ILE A 63 1.03 2.75 16.97
C ILE A 63 0.77 4.25 16.96
N TYR A 64 -0.32 4.65 16.34
CA TYR A 64 -0.74 6.03 16.23
C TYR A 64 -2.08 6.27 16.95
N SER A 65 -2.24 7.46 17.51
CA SER A 65 -3.56 7.94 17.87
C SER A 65 -4.39 8.21 16.62
N ILE A 66 -5.72 8.33 16.78
CA ILE A 66 -6.62 8.63 15.65
C ILE A 66 -6.31 9.97 14.97
N ILE A 67 -5.70 10.91 15.68
CA ILE A 67 -5.28 12.21 15.14
C ILE A 67 -3.89 12.18 14.48
N GLY A 68 -3.24 11.00 14.44
CA GLY A 68 -1.97 10.80 13.75
C GLY A 68 -0.70 10.95 14.59
N ASN A 69 -0.80 11.13 15.91
CA ASN A 69 0.37 11.15 16.79
C ASN A 69 0.96 9.77 16.98
N LEU A 70 2.27 9.64 16.79
CA LEU A 70 3.00 8.40 17.06
C LEU A 70 3.07 8.16 18.58
N ILE A 71 2.55 7.04 19.02
CA ILE A 71 2.54 6.64 20.45
C ILE A 71 3.67 5.66 20.74
N SER A 72 3.91 4.72 19.84
CA SER A 72 4.94 3.69 20.02
C SER A 72 5.52 3.29 18.67
N ASP A 73 6.83 3.02 18.67
CA ASP A 73 7.58 2.53 17.52
C ASP A 73 8.49 1.40 18.02
N ILE A 74 8.18 0.16 17.61
CA ILE A 74 8.81 -1.05 18.16
C ILE A 74 9.27 -1.94 17.02
N ASN A 75 10.51 -2.36 17.06
CA ASN A 75 11.05 -3.35 16.13
C ASN A 75 10.80 -4.76 16.67
N ILE A 76 10.18 -5.62 15.89
CA ILE A 76 9.81 -6.98 16.26
C ILE A 76 10.41 -7.95 15.25
N GLN A 77 11.13 -8.94 15.73
CA GLN A 77 11.84 -9.90 14.86
C GLN A 77 10.92 -11.00 14.31
N ASP A 78 9.88 -11.37 15.04
CA ASP A 78 8.93 -12.39 14.64
C ASP A 78 7.52 -12.05 15.13
N LEU A 79 6.58 -11.92 14.20
CA LEU A 79 5.17 -11.63 14.46
C LEU A 79 4.27 -12.87 14.44
N SER A 80 4.81 -14.07 14.52
CA SER A 80 3.99 -15.28 14.48
C SER A 80 3.03 -15.37 15.66
N ASP A 81 3.47 -14.99 16.86
CA ASP A 81 2.67 -14.89 18.08
C ASP A 81 3.30 -13.89 19.04
N VAL A 82 2.82 -12.67 19.05
CA VAL A 82 3.37 -11.57 19.84
C VAL A 82 2.35 -11.05 20.83
N SER A 83 2.78 -10.86 22.08
CA SER A 83 2.04 -10.20 23.15
C SER A 83 2.84 -9.03 23.65
N LEU A 84 2.35 -7.82 23.45
CA LEU A 84 3.01 -6.58 23.90
C LEU A 84 2.19 -5.93 25.01
N PRO A 85 2.73 -5.79 26.23
CA PRO A 85 2.11 -4.96 27.24
C PRO A 85 2.14 -3.51 26.78
N LEU A 86 0.98 -2.88 26.73
CA LEU A 86 0.82 -1.53 26.20
C LEU A 86 -0.37 -0.86 26.88
N GLU A 87 -0.13 0.21 27.61
CA GLU A 87 -1.21 1.00 28.22
C GLU A 87 -1.77 1.99 27.21
N LEU A 88 -3.00 1.76 26.77
CA LEU A 88 -3.76 2.67 25.92
C LEU A 88 -4.93 3.26 26.72
N VAL A 89 -5.28 4.50 26.41
CA VAL A 89 -6.41 5.17 27.05
C VAL A 89 -7.70 4.49 26.63
N ARG A 90 -8.49 4.05 27.61
CA ARG A 90 -9.78 3.37 27.39
C ARG A 90 -10.72 4.23 26.53
N HIS A 91 -11.48 3.55 25.69
CA HIS A 91 -12.47 4.12 24.77
C HIS A 91 -11.87 4.93 23.63
N ASN A 92 -10.55 5.08 23.55
CA ASN A 92 -9.89 5.72 22.43
C ASN A 92 -9.57 4.73 21.31
N MET A 93 -9.51 5.27 20.11
CA MET A 93 -9.20 4.53 18.89
C MET A 93 -7.73 4.75 18.51
N TYR A 94 -7.09 3.67 18.07
CA TYR A 94 -5.69 3.68 17.67
C TYR A 94 -5.51 2.98 16.34
N ILE A 95 -4.50 3.39 15.60
CA ILE A 95 -4.11 2.79 14.34
C ILE A 95 -2.80 2.04 14.54
N ILE A 96 -2.82 0.75 14.28
CA ILE A 96 -1.65 -0.12 14.27
C ILE A 96 -1.14 -0.22 12.85
N ARG A 97 0.10 0.13 12.63
CA ARG A 97 0.79 0.00 11.34
C ARG A 97 1.95 -0.96 11.48
N ILE A 98 1.97 -1.98 10.66
CA ILE A 98 3.02 -3.00 10.60
C ILE A 98 3.73 -2.88 9.27
N GLU A 99 5.01 -2.59 9.30
CA GLU A 99 5.87 -2.52 8.12
C GLU A 99 6.83 -3.72 8.15
N THR A 100 6.67 -4.63 7.21
CA THR A 100 7.50 -5.84 7.13
C THR A 100 8.82 -5.56 6.42
N SER A 101 9.81 -6.42 6.63
CA SER A 101 11.09 -6.38 5.90
C SER A 101 10.93 -6.55 4.37
N GLU A 102 9.82 -7.11 3.92
CA GLU A 102 9.47 -7.28 2.51
C GLU A 102 8.73 -6.07 1.92
N ASN A 103 8.74 -4.92 2.59
CA ASN A 103 8.04 -3.69 2.20
C ASN A 103 6.51 -3.82 2.11
N THR A 104 5.92 -4.79 2.80
CA THR A 104 4.47 -4.90 2.92
C THR A 104 3.99 -4.13 4.14
N ILE A 105 2.93 -3.34 3.97
CA ILE A 105 2.35 -2.52 5.03
C ILE A 105 0.96 -3.04 5.36
N PHE A 106 0.74 -3.35 6.64
CA PHE A 106 -0.58 -3.68 7.18
C PHE A 106 -1.03 -2.57 8.10
N THR A 107 -2.28 -2.17 7.97
CA THR A 107 -2.89 -1.16 8.84
C THR A 107 -4.15 -1.73 9.48
N HIS A 108 -4.26 -1.63 10.78
CA HIS A 108 -5.40 -2.12 11.54
C HIS A 108 -5.85 -1.09 12.57
N LYS A 109 -7.16 -0.96 12.74
CA LYS A 109 -7.76 -0.06 13.72
C LYS A 109 -8.22 -0.85 14.94
N ILE A 110 -7.87 -0.40 16.13
CA ILE A 110 -8.33 -0.97 17.39
C ILE A 110 -9.01 0.08 18.25
N VAL A 111 -9.88 -0.37 19.14
CA VAL A 111 -10.46 0.43 20.22
C VAL A 111 -9.99 -0.17 21.53
N ALA A 112 -9.38 0.65 22.39
CA ALA A 112 -8.97 0.22 23.74
C ALA A 112 -10.21 0.06 24.63
N ARG A 113 -10.42 -1.15 25.13
CA ARG A 113 -11.57 -1.52 25.99
C ARG A 113 -11.10 -2.07 27.33
#